data_f8e8a823679129a6171867036edde61f
#
_entry.id   f8e8a823679129a6171867036edde61f
#
_cell.length_a   1.000
_cell.length_b   1.000
_cell.length_c   1.000
_cell.angle_alpha   90.00
_cell.angle_beta   90.00
_cell.angle_gamma   90.00
#
_symmetry.space_group_name_H-M   'P 1'
#
loop_
_entity.id
_entity.type
_entity.pdbx_description
1 polymer ?
#
loop_
_entity_poly.entity_id
_entity_poly.type
_entity_poly.pdbx_seq_one_letter_code
_entity_poly.pdbx_strand_id
1 'polypeptide(L)' 'MSEGKYSVELFKEGGEGAGMEEIVDRHDNLTVARAIYRGRVSQYPGRLVMLCDRARVLARSDRPETMP' A
#
# COMPACT_ATOMS: atom_id res chain seq x y z
N MET A 1 -8.06 16.87 12.35
CA MET A 1 -6.89 16.04 12.61
C MET A 1 -6.58 15.21 11.40
N SER A 2 -5.35 15.20 10.98
CA SER A 2 -4.97 14.47 9.79
C SER A 2 -4.86 12.99 10.08
N GLU A 3 -5.39 12.18 9.19
CA GLU A 3 -5.24 10.73 9.28
C GLU A 3 -4.30 10.21 8.24
N GLY A 4 -3.64 11.10 7.54
CA GLY A 4 -2.77 10.71 6.47
C GLY A 4 -3.53 10.59 5.17
N LYS A 5 -3.08 11.36 4.17
CA LYS A 5 -3.70 11.33 2.84
C LYS A 5 -3.41 10.01 2.13
N TYR A 6 -2.24 9.45 2.39
CA TYR A 6 -1.78 8.23 1.74
C TYR A 6 -1.88 7.07 2.71
N SER A 7 -2.29 5.92 2.21
CA SER A 7 -2.40 4.73 3.04
C SER A 7 -1.65 3.59 2.38
N VAL A 8 -1.10 2.71 3.21
CA VAL A 8 -0.48 1.47 2.77
C VAL A 8 -1.38 0.35 3.28
N GLU A 9 -1.90 -0.45 2.36
CA GLU A 9 -2.92 -1.44 2.65
C GLU A 9 -2.38 -2.84 2.39
N LEU A 10 -2.61 -3.73 3.34
CA LEU A 10 -2.22 -5.13 3.23
C LEU A 10 -3.47 -5.97 2.97
N PHE A 11 -3.41 -6.83 1.97
CA PHE A 11 -4.52 -7.68 1.60
C PHE A 11 -4.28 -9.10 2.10
N LYS A 12 -5.38 -9.83 2.31
CA LYS A 12 -5.32 -11.23 2.73
C LYS A 12 -4.70 -12.07 1.63
N GLU A 13 -4.24 -13.25 2.00
CA GLU A 13 -3.74 -14.20 1.00
C GLU A 13 -4.82 -14.44 -0.04
N GLY A 14 -4.41 -14.47 -1.31
CA GLY A 14 -5.34 -14.55 -2.41
C GLY A 14 -5.49 -13.25 -3.17
N GLY A 15 -4.96 -12.15 -2.63
CA GLY A 15 -4.91 -10.87 -3.31
C GLY A 15 -6.16 -10.05 -3.14
N GLU A 16 -6.43 -9.21 -4.14
CA GLU A 16 -7.49 -8.23 -4.05
C GLU A 16 -8.87 -8.86 -3.82
N GLY A 17 -9.12 -9.99 -4.46
CA GLY A 17 -10.41 -10.66 -4.33
C GLY A 17 -10.64 -11.23 -2.94
N ALA A 18 -9.60 -11.44 -2.15
CA ALA A 18 -9.72 -11.95 -0.79
C ALA A 18 -10.04 -10.86 0.22
N GLY A 19 -9.92 -9.60 -0.19
CA GLY A 19 -10.24 -8.47 0.67
C GLY A 19 -9.05 -7.94 1.44
N MET A 20 -9.18 -6.70 1.89
CA MET A 20 -8.15 -6.02 2.64
C MET A 20 -8.10 -6.56 4.07
N GLU A 21 -6.89 -6.85 4.54
CA GLU A 21 -6.72 -7.32 5.90
C GLU A 21 -6.61 -6.16 6.87
N GLU A 22 -5.75 -5.19 6.56
CA GLU A 22 -5.60 -4.02 7.41
C GLU A 22 -4.90 -2.90 6.68
N ILE A 23 -5.07 -1.68 7.17
CA ILE A 23 -4.27 -0.54 6.74
C ILE A 23 -3.08 -0.52 7.69
N VAL A 24 -1.90 -0.82 7.14
CA VAL A 24 -0.71 -0.98 7.98
C VAL A 24 -0.04 0.35 8.26
N ASP A 25 -0.38 1.40 7.49
CA ASP A 25 0.21 2.70 7.72
C ASP A 25 -0.59 3.80 7.01
N ARG A 26 -0.49 5.02 7.53
CA ARG A 26 -1.04 6.22 6.88
C ARG A 26 -0.03 7.33 7.05
N HIS A 27 0.11 8.16 6.03
CA HIS A 27 1.03 9.28 6.10
C HIS A 27 0.61 10.38 5.15
N ASP A 28 0.93 11.62 5.50
CA ASP A 28 0.60 12.76 4.65
C ASP A 28 1.63 13.03 3.57
N ASN A 29 2.83 12.47 3.72
CA ASN A 29 3.93 12.72 2.80
C ASN A 29 4.08 11.54 1.86
N LEU A 30 3.97 11.79 0.55
CA LEU A 30 4.03 10.70 -0.43
C LEU A 30 5.38 10.00 -0.44
N THR A 31 6.46 10.74 -0.32
CA THR A 31 7.80 10.14 -0.34
C THR A 31 7.96 9.17 0.83
N VAL A 32 7.50 9.57 2.01
CA VAL A 32 7.56 8.71 3.19
C VAL A 32 6.62 7.53 3.02
N ALA A 33 5.40 7.77 2.53
CA ALA A 33 4.43 6.68 2.34
C ALA A 33 4.96 5.66 1.34
N ARG A 34 5.62 6.12 0.28
CA ARG A 34 6.19 5.19 -0.70
C ARG A 34 7.31 4.36 -0.11
N ALA A 35 8.14 4.95 0.74
CA ALA A 35 9.20 4.19 1.41
C ALA A 35 8.61 3.13 2.33
N ILE A 36 7.55 3.49 3.06
CA ILE A 36 6.85 2.56 3.93
C ILE A 36 6.24 1.42 3.10
N TYR A 37 5.60 1.78 1.98
CA TYR A 37 5.02 0.78 1.08
C TYR A 37 6.07 -0.23 0.62
N ARG A 38 7.23 0.25 0.17
CA ARG A 38 8.28 -0.64 -0.30
C ARG A 38 8.79 -1.55 0.81
N GLY A 39 8.91 -1.02 2.02
CA GLY A 39 9.29 -1.82 3.17
C GLY A 39 8.27 -2.91 3.47
N ARG A 40 6.97 -2.57 3.36
CA ARG A 40 5.93 -3.57 3.61
C ARG A 40 5.90 -4.63 2.53
N VAL A 41 6.14 -4.26 1.27
CA VAL A 41 6.23 -5.25 0.21
C VAL A 41 7.31 -6.28 0.52
N SER A 42 8.46 -5.82 1.00
CA SER A 42 9.55 -6.72 1.38
C SER A 42 9.19 -7.56 2.60
N GLN A 43 8.43 -6.99 3.53
CA GLN A 43 8.08 -7.66 4.76
C GLN A 43 7.04 -8.76 4.55
N TYR A 44 6.18 -8.61 3.54
CA TYR A 44 5.10 -9.55 3.27
C TYR A 44 5.25 -10.14 1.86
N PRO A 45 6.27 -10.95 1.63
CA PRO A 45 6.47 -11.52 0.30
C PRO A 45 5.29 -12.40 -0.09
N GLY A 46 4.86 -12.26 -1.34
CA GLY A 46 3.72 -13.05 -1.82
C GLY A 46 2.36 -12.48 -1.46
N ARG A 47 2.32 -11.41 -0.66
CA ARG A 47 1.06 -10.76 -0.28
C ARG A 47 0.89 -9.49 -1.11
N LEU A 48 -0.37 -9.16 -1.39
CA LEU A 48 -0.65 -7.92 -2.10
C LEU A 48 -0.59 -6.76 -1.11
N VAL A 49 0.20 -5.75 -1.45
CA VAL A 49 0.30 -4.50 -0.69
C VAL A 49 0.02 -3.38 -1.67
N MET A 50 -0.81 -2.42 -1.26
CA MET A 50 -1.14 -1.27 -2.10
C MET A 50 -0.78 0.02 -1.40
N LEU A 51 -0.33 0.99 -2.20
CA LEU A 51 -0.15 2.37 -1.76
C LEU A 51 -1.27 3.18 -2.41
N CYS A 52 -2.06 3.86 -1.61
CA CYS A 52 -3.24 4.55 -2.09
C CYS A 52 -3.24 6.02 -1.68
N ASP A 53 -3.82 6.86 -2.53
CA ASP A 53 -4.17 8.24 -2.24
C ASP A 53 -5.69 8.22 -2.11
N ARG A 54 -6.16 8.04 -0.88
CA ARG A 54 -7.59 7.84 -0.61
C ARG A 54 -8.08 6.63 -1.40
N ALA A 55 -8.98 6.79 -2.35
CA ALA A 55 -9.52 5.69 -3.13
C ALA A 55 -8.67 5.33 -4.35
N ARG A 56 -7.63 6.12 -4.62
CA ARG A 56 -6.84 5.96 -5.83
C ARG A 56 -5.60 5.14 -5.55
N VAL A 57 -5.45 4.04 -6.26
CA VAL A 57 -4.28 3.18 -6.10
C VAL A 57 -3.11 3.79 -6.86
N LEU A 58 -2.02 4.07 -6.16
CA LEU A 58 -0.82 4.65 -6.76
C LEU A 58 0.20 3.57 -7.11
N ALA A 59 0.26 2.50 -6.34
CA ALA A 59 1.18 1.40 -6.58
C ALA A 59 0.62 0.14 -5.95
N ARG A 60 0.94 -1.00 -6.55
CA ARG A 60 0.53 -2.29 -5.99
C ARG A 60 1.65 -3.29 -6.23
N SER A 61 1.83 -4.19 -5.26
CA SER A 61 2.98 -5.09 -5.28
C SER A 61 2.85 -6.21 -6.31
N ASP A 62 1.64 -6.44 -6.85
CA ASP A 62 1.47 -7.48 -7.86
C ASP A 62 1.72 -6.95 -9.27
N ARG A 63 2.16 -5.71 -9.41
CA ARG A 63 2.47 -5.10 -10.70
C ARG A 63 3.71 -4.25 -10.57
N PRO A 64 4.49 -4.10 -11.65
CA PRO A 64 5.61 -3.16 -11.62
C PRO A 64 5.12 -1.75 -11.38
N GLU A 65 5.93 -0.96 -10.66
CA GLU A 65 5.61 0.44 -10.51
C GLU A 65 5.78 1.13 -11.84
N THR A 66 4.75 1.86 -12.25
CA THR A 66 4.82 2.61 -13.49
C THR A 66 5.19 4.06 -13.27
N MET A 67 5.18 4.50 -12.02
CA MET A 67 5.51 5.88 -11.70
C MET A 67 7.00 6.05 -11.61
N PRO A 68 7.50 7.17 -12.13
CA PRO A 68 8.91 7.47 -11.99
C PRO A 68 9.33 7.59 -10.54
#